data_208099e78c4bf5a8073c3adf5d93ccf5
#
_entry.id   208099e78c4bf5a8073c3adf5d93ccf5
#
_cell.length_a   1.000
_cell.length_b   1.000
_cell.length_c   1.000
_cell.angle_alpha   90.00
_cell.angle_beta   90.00
_cell.angle_gamma   90.00
#
_symmetry.space_group_name_H-M   'P 1'
#
loop_
_entity.id
_entity.type
_entity.pdbx_description
1 polymer ?
#
loop_
_entity_poly.entity_id
_entity_poly.type
_entity_poly.pdbx_seq_one_letter_code
_entity_poly.pdbx_strand_id
1 'polypeptide(L)'
;MTLEEIWKEYEAFAPTSKKQHEEAVKVIPGGVAANIKYFDPFPLHMKGGNGPWLYDVDGHKYVDYLASYGPLILGHGYPEVKEAMMKQIENGAILYGTPHALEAKMAEKIKELYPSIEMLRYTNSGTEATLFSLRMAYAYTGKYKIGKLEGHYHGGYNQVLLSVNSAKGDVRRPEPIPESLGLEPFQKENTIILPFNDLEATTAILEEHQDEMAAVIMEPVLTGYCPATQEFMDGLREVTKRLGILLIFDEVKTGFRVSLGGAQGYYHIKPDLTCLGKVLGAGLPMGVVGGRKDILMKAAPLSGSDVFDASNSKRSSAADVLFHSGTYNGHPLILTAGLATIGVLEKKFDYIVGQTDKLRAGLEEIFKEKDIPMQTVGVGTVFNILLTDVKIEKFRDIQTSDFATRKKIDYLLLMEGIYNKPTNRYSVSAVHDDNILDFTFEAYRKAMKKL
;
A
#
# COMPACT_ATOMS: atom_id res chain seq x y z
N MET A 1 -22.45 4.96 -24.27
CA MET A 1 -21.28 5.61 -24.91
C MET A 1 -20.13 4.63 -25.06
N THR A 2 -19.34 4.75 -26.14
CA THR A 2 -18.07 4.04 -26.28
C THR A 2 -17.00 4.71 -25.40
N LEU A 3 -15.92 4.00 -25.08
CA LEU A 3 -14.80 4.58 -24.31
C LEU A 3 -14.13 5.73 -25.09
N GLU A 4 -14.05 5.64 -26.42
CA GLU A 4 -13.47 6.68 -27.27
C GLU A 4 -14.31 7.98 -27.28
N GLU A 5 -15.64 7.86 -27.25
CA GLU A 5 -16.52 9.02 -27.11
C GLU A 5 -16.34 9.69 -25.75
N ILE A 6 -16.25 8.90 -24.67
CA ILE A 6 -15.99 9.40 -23.31
C ILE A 6 -14.61 10.09 -23.23
N TRP A 7 -13.58 9.55 -23.87
CA TRP A 7 -12.26 10.17 -23.91
C TRP A 7 -12.25 11.52 -24.64
N LYS A 8 -13.04 11.66 -25.72
CA LYS A 8 -13.19 12.97 -26.39
C LYS A 8 -13.86 14.01 -25.48
N GLU A 9 -14.88 13.61 -24.72
CA GLU A 9 -15.49 14.49 -23.71
C GLU A 9 -14.48 14.85 -22.61
N TYR A 10 -13.70 13.87 -22.13
CA TYR A 10 -12.66 14.09 -21.12
C TYR A 10 -11.54 15.01 -21.61
N GLU A 11 -11.09 14.89 -22.85
CA GLU A 11 -10.11 15.81 -23.46
C GLU A 11 -10.63 17.25 -23.55
N ALA A 12 -11.90 17.42 -23.88
CA ALA A 12 -12.55 18.73 -23.92
C ALA A 12 -12.78 19.31 -22.51
N PHE A 13 -12.98 18.45 -21.51
CA PHE A 13 -13.15 18.80 -20.11
C PHE A 13 -11.83 19.28 -19.46
N ALA A 14 -10.68 18.68 -19.79
CA ALA A 14 -9.40 18.94 -19.14
C ALA A 14 -8.28 19.38 -20.12
N PRO A 15 -8.48 20.47 -20.92
CA PRO A 15 -7.53 20.87 -21.96
C PRO A 15 -6.19 21.38 -21.40
N THR A 16 -6.17 22.02 -20.24
CA THR A 16 -4.92 22.50 -19.61
C THR A 16 -4.10 21.34 -19.07
N SER A 17 -4.73 20.35 -18.44
CA SER A 17 -4.10 19.11 -18.02
C SER A 17 -3.47 18.36 -19.20
N LYS A 18 -4.18 18.26 -20.34
CA LYS A 18 -3.65 17.69 -21.58
C LYS A 18 -2.37 18.41 -22.03
N LYS A 19 -2.41 19.73 -22.12
CA LYS A 19 -1.25 20.55 -22.53
C LYS A 19 -0.06 20.36 -21.57
N GLN A 20 -0.31 20.37 -20.26
CA GLN A 20 0.76 20.15 -19.27
C GLN A 20 1.35 18.74 -19.38
N HIS A 21 0.53 17.74 -19.65
CA HIS A 21 1.02 16.38 -19.88
C HIS A 21 1.91 16.30 -21.13
N GLU A 22 1.50 16.92 -22.26
CA GLU A 22 2.28 17.00 -23.48
C GLU A 22 3.66 17.67 -23.25
N GLU A 23 3.73 18.71 -22.43
CA GLU A 23 4.99 19.33 -22.02
C GLU A 23 5.82 18.41 -21.11
N ALA A 24 5.17 17.74 -20.15
CA ALA A 24 5.86 16.83 -19.22
C ALA A 24 6.50 15.63 -19.95
N VAL A 25 5.87 15.09 -20.99
CA VAL A 25 6.41 13.98 -21.80
C VAL A 25 7.76 14.33 -22.43
N LYS A 26 8.04 15.61 -22.71
CA LYS A 26 9.32 16.04 -23.30
C LYS A 26 10.51 15.88 -22.34
N VAL A 27 10.27 15.83 -21.03
CA VAL A 27 11.33 15.85 -20.01
C VAL A 27 11.20 14.72 -18.97
N ILE A 28 10.05 14.06 -18.88
CA ILE A 28 9.79 12.95 -17.97
C ILE A 28 9.24 11.77 -18.78
N PRO A 29 9.82 10.57 -18.69
CA PRO A 29 9.31 9.40 -19.38
C PRO A 29 7.81 9.16 -19.12
N GLY A 30 6.99 9.18 -20.19
CA GLY A 30 5.54 9.07 -20.10
C GLY A 30 4.84 10.25 -19.38
N GLY A 31 5.52 11.39 -19.16
CA GLY A 31 4.95 12.59 -18.54
C GLY A 31 4.62 12.46 -17.06
N VAL A 32 5.05 11.39 -16.38
CA VAL A 32 4.72 11.09 -14.98
C VAL A 32 5.95 10.68 -14.18
N ALA A 33 6.00 11.08 -12.91
CA ALA A 33 7.12 10.74 -12.02
C ALA A 33 7.16 9.24 -11.62
N ALA A 34 6.09 8.49 -11.88
CA ALA A 34 6.02 7.03 -11.68
C ALA A 34 4.87 6.46 -12.50
N ASN A 35 5.05 5.23 -13.05
CA ASN A 35 4.09 4.58 -13.93
C ASN A 35 2.68 4.47 -13.33
N ILE A 36 2.58 4.28 -12.02
CA ILE A 36 1.29 4.21 -11.33
C ILE A 36 0.44 5.47 -11.48
N LYS A 37 1.05 6.63 -11.74
CA LYS A 37 0.34 7.91 -11.91
C LYS A 37 -0.26 8.08 -13.31
N TYR A 38 0.17 7.28 -14.28
CA TYR A 38 -0.33 7.36 -15.65
C TYR A 38 -1.67 6.62 -15.80
N PHE A 39 -2.56 7.18 -16.62
CA PHE A 39 -3.74 6.53 -17.21
C PHE A 39 -4.09 7.25 -18.53
N ASP A 40 -4.69 6.49 -19.46
CA ASP A 40 -5.10 7.02 -20.76
C ASP A 40 -6.27 8.00 -20.67
N PRO A 41 -6.44 8.96 -21.61
CA PRO A 41 -5.45 9.38 -22.60
C PRO A 41 -4.34 10.23 -22.00
N PHE A 42 -4.55 10.85 -20.85
CA PHE A 42 -3.61 11.56 -20.00
C PHE A 42 -4.18 11.73 -18.57
N PRO A 43 -3.32 11.80 -17.53
CA PRO A 43 -3.78 12.09 -16.17
C PRO A 43 -4.12 13.56 -15.96
N LEU A 44 -5.08 13.84 -15.05
CA LEU A 44 -5.34 15.19 -14.57
C LEU A 44 -4.12 15.76 -13.83
N HIS A 45 -3.83 17.04 -14.06
CA HIS A 45 -2.79 17.76 -13.34
C HIS A 45 -3.40 18.56 -12.20
N MET A 46 -3.01 18.23 -10.96
CA MET A 46 -3.54 18.87 -9.76
C MET A 46 -2.70 20.07 -9.35
N LYS A 47 -3.35 21.16 -8.88
CA LYS A 47 -2.70 22.36 -8.33
C LYS A 47 -2.82 22.47 -6.82
N GLY A 48 -3.68 21.69 -6.17
CA GLY A 48 -3.85 21.73 -4.73
C GLY A 48 -4.92 20.80 -4.20
N GLY A 49 -5.05 20.75 -2.87
CA GLY A 49 -6.06 19.98 -2.16
C GLY A 49 -6.38 20.59 -0.80
N ASN A 50 -7.64 20.42 -0.33
CA ASN A 50 -8.07 20.83 0.99
C ASN A 50 -9.23 19.96 1.49
N GLY A 51 -9.11 19.39 2.68
CA GLY A 51 -10.10 18.46 3.21
C GLY A 51 -10.34 17.28 2.27
N PRO A 52 -11.59 17.03 1.84
CA PRO A 52 -11.92 15.94 0.90
C PRO A 52 -11.63 16.30 -0.57
N TRP A 53 -11.23 17.53 -0.88
CA TRP A 53 -11.21 18.07 -2.23
C TRP A 53 -9.81 18.14 -2.81
N LEU A 54 -9.68 17.71 -4.09
CA LEU A 54 -8.59 18.05 -5.00
C LEU A 54 -9.05 19.13 -5.99
N TYR A 55 -8.10 19.93 -6.45
CA TYR A 55 -8.30 20.98 -7.44
C TYR A 55 -7.32 20.80 -8.59
N ASP A 56 -7.82 20.71 -9.82
CA ASP A 56 -6.98 20.61 -11.00
C ASP A 56 -6.58 21.99 -11.58
N VAL A 57 -5.73 21.94 -12.59
CA VAL A 57 -5.26 23.15 -13.29
C VAL A 57 -6.31 23.74 -14.23
N ASP A 58 -7.35 22.99 -14.58
CA ASP A 58 -8.49 23.41 -15.42
C ASP A 58 -9.58 24.13 -14.61
N GLY A 59 -9.48 24.13 -13.26
CA GLY A 59 -10.39 24.85 -12.36
C GLY A 59 -11.48 23.97 -11.74
N HIS A 60 -11.45 22.67 -12.00
CA HIS A 60 -12.40 21.73 -11.42
C HIS A 60 -12.00 21.32 -10.00
N LYS A 61 -12.99 20.85 -9.23
CA LYS A 61 -12.79 20.26 -7.92
C LYS A 61 -13.36 18.85 -7.87
N TYR A 62 -12.70 17.99 -7.09
CA TYR A 62 -13.03 16.56 -7.01
C TYR A 62 -13.03 16.09 -5.57
N VAL A 63 -13.98 15.25 -5.19
CA VAL A 63 -13.84 14.43 -3.98
C VAL A 63 -12.77 13.37 -4.23
N ASP A 64 -11.73 13.34 -3.39
CA ASP A 64 -10.58 12.44 -3.56
C ASP A 64 -10.76 11.11 -2.84
N TYR A 65 -11.09 10.07 -3.60
CA TYR A 65 -11.12 8.69 -3.10
C TYR A 65 -9.84 7.89 -3.41
N LEU A 66 -8.88 8.45 -4.15
CA LEU A 66 -7.57 7.85 -4.33
C LEU A 66 -6.69 8.04 -3.09
N ALA A 67 -6.84 9.18 -2.40
CA ALA A 67 -6.07 9.57 -1.22
C ALA A 67 -4.55 9.34 -1.41
N SER A 68 -4.03 9.72 -2.60
CA SER A 68 -2.63 9.49 -3.03
C SER A 68 -2.20 8.02 -2.97
N TYR A 69 -3.08 7.09 -3.30
CA TYR A 69 -2.91 5.63 -3.16
C TYR A 69 -2.88 5.13 -1.69
N GLY A 70 -3.55 5.86 -0.80
CA GLY A 70 -3.83 5.44 0.56
C GLY A 70 -3.18 6.20 1.72
N PRO A 71 -2.11 7.00 1.58
CA PRO A 71 -1.49 7.68 2.72
C PRO A 71 -2.36 8.76 3.38
N LEU A 72 -3.27 9.42 2.64
CA LEU A 72 -4.03 10.57 3.15
C LEU A 72 -5.36 10.15 3.83
N ILE A 73 -5.26 9.34 4.88
CA ILE A 73 -6.45 8.88 5.63
C ILE A 73 -7.19 9.99 6.36
N LEU A 74 -6.56 11.12 6.61
CA LEU A 74 -7.18 12.31 7.20
C LEU A 74 -7.66 13.34 6.16
N GLY A 75 -7.42 13.09 4.84
CA GLY A 75 -7.66 14.07 3.79
C GLY A 75 -6.50 15.06 3.61
N HIS A 76 -6.73 16.11 2.80
CA HIS A 76 -5.71 17.09 2.44
C HIS A 76 -5.62 18.21 3.47
N GLY A 77 -4.39 18.52 3.92
CA GLY A 77 -4.11 19.67 4.78
C GLY A 77 -4.81 19.62 6.15
N TYR A 78 -4.96 18.44 6.73
CA TYR A 78 -5.65 18.25 8.02
C TYR A 78 -5.03 19.17 9.10
N PRO A 79 -5.85 19.97 9.83
CA PRO A 79 -5.35 21.07 10.67
C PRO A 79 -4.30 20.66 11.68
N GLU A 80 -4.55 19.62 12.49
CA GLU A 80 -3.65 19.19 13.57
C GLU A 80 -2.31 18.67 13.03
N VAL A 81 -2.31 18.00 11.87
CA VAL A 81 -1.08 17.51 11.23
C VAL A 81 -0.29 18.68 10.66
N LYS A 82 -0.98 19.61 9.99
CA LYS A 82 -0.37 20.82 9.43
C LYS A 82 0.28 21.67 10.53
N GLU A 83 -0.42 21.92 11.63
CA GLU A 83 0.09 22.67 12.77
C GLU A 83 1.32 22.02 13.39
N ALA A 84 1.29 20.70 13.61
CA ALA A 84 2.44 19.96 14.13
C ALA A 84 3.67 20.08 13.21
N MET A 85 3.46 19.97 11.89
CA MET A 85 4.53 20.14 10.90
C MET A 85 5.10 21.58 10.92
N MET A 86 4.25 22.59 10.94
CA MET A 86 4.69 24.00 10.99
C MET A 86 5.52 24.28 12.23
N LYS A 87 5.07 23.81 13.40
CA LYS A 87 5.82 23.93 14.65
C LYS A 87 7.18 23.23 14.60
N GLN A 88 7.27 22.07 13.95
CA GLN A 88 8.55 21.38 13.76
C GLN A 88 9.50 22.17 12.84
N ILE A 89 8.98 22.81 11.79
CA ILE A 89 9.76 23.66 10.87
C ILE A 89 10.28 24.92 11.61
N GLU A 90 9.46 25.52 12.46
CA GLU A 90 9.82 26.71 13.26
C GLU A 90 10.97 26.43 14.24
N ASN A 91 11.22 25.17 14.63
CA ASN A 91 12.40 24.79 15.40
C ASN A 91 13.73 24.93 14.63
N GLY A 92 13.68 25.27 13.36
CA GLY A 92 14.83 25.62 12.52
C GLY A 92 15.60 24.46 11.91
N ALA A 93 15.49 23.24 12.41
CA ALA A 93 16.18 22.08 11.86
C ALA A 93 15.19 21.07 11.30
N ILE A 94 15.30 20.82 9.99
CA ILE A 94 14.45 19.83 9.30
C ILE A 94 15.04 18.42 9.42
N LEU A 95 16.37 18.29 9.34
CA LEU A 95 17.11 17.02 9.40
C LEU A 95 18.38 17.22 10.23
N TYR A 96 18.61 16.32 11.19
CA TYR A 96 19.75 16.49 12.12
C TYR A 96 21.00 15.68 11.73
N GLY A 97 20.84 14.55 11.01
CA GLY A 97 21.92 13.60 10.75
C GLY A 97 22.44 12.85 12.00
N THR A 98 21.72 12.99 13.12
CA THR A 98 22.00 12.35 14.42
C THR A 98 20.71 11.81 15.03
N PRO A 99 20.77 10.82 15.94
CA PRO A 99 19.59 10.34 16.67
C PRO A 99 18.86 11.45 17.42
N HIS A 100 17.54 11.34 17.55
CA HIS A 100 16.71 12.29 18.29
C HIS A 100 15.49 11.61 18.94
N ALA A 101 14.90 12.26 19.94
CA ALA A 101 13.84 11.69 20.78
C ALA A 101 12.57 11.24 20.01
N LEU A 102 12.26 11.87 18.87
CA LEU A 102 11.08 11.49 18.09
C LEU A 102 11.18 10.07 17.51
N GLU A 103 12.42 9.58 17.25
CA GLU A 103 12.61 8.21 16.76
C GLU A 103 12.10 7.19 17.79
N ALA A 104 12.55 7.31 19.05
CA ALA A 104 12.09 6.43 20.12
C ALA A 104 10.59 6.60 20.38
N LYS A 105 10.07 7.85 20.40
CA LYS A 105 8.66 8.13 20.64
C LYS A 105 7.74 7.49 19.58
N MET A 106 8.11 7.58 18.30
CA MET A 106 7.37 6.94 17.23
C MET A 106 7.47 5.41 17.33
N ALA A 107 8.64 4.88 17.64
CA ALA A 107 8.85 3.44 17.80
C ALA A 107 7.99 2.88 18.93
N GLU A 108 7.90 3.55 20.08
CA GLU A 108 7.04 3.16 21.20
C GLU A 108 5.57 3.20 20.81
N LYS A 109 5.11 4.25 20.10
CA LYS A 109 3.73 4.35 19.62
C LYS A 109 3.39 3.23 18.62
N ILE A 110 4.29 2.88 17.73
CA ILE A 110 4.11 1.74 16.81
C ILE A 110 4.01 0.42 17.59
N LYS A 111 4.89 0.19 18.57
CA LYS A 111 4.87 -1.03 19.41
C LYS A 111 3.58 -1.16 20.22
N GLU A 112 3.02 -0.05 20.70
CA GLU A 112 1.73 -0.04 21.40
C GLU A 112 0.60 -0.56 20.51
N LEU A 113 0.57 -0.15 19.24
CA LEU A 113 -0.48 -0.51 18.28
C LEU A 113 -0.24 -1.84 17.57
N TYR A 114 1.01 -2.25 17.44
CA TYR A 114 1.46 -3.47 16.73
C TYR A 114 2.27 -4.39 17.66
N PRO A 115 1.62 -5.20 18.49
CA PRO A 115 2.31 -6.01 19.52
C PRO A 115 3.23 -7.10 18.99
N SER A 116 3.29 -7.36 17.69
CA SER A 116 4.29 -8.22 17.05
C SER A 116 5.65 -7.51 16.90
N ILE A 117 5.67 -6.17 16.99
CA ILE A 117 6.87 -5.36 16.81
C ILE A 117 7.55 -5.13 18.16
N GLU A 118 8.63 -5.85 18.42
CA GLU A 118 9.46 -5.65 19.60
C GLU A 118 10.54 -4.58 19.37
N MET A 119 11.06 -4.50 18.14
CA MET A 119 12.03 -3.50 17.65
C MET A 119 11.70 -3.11 16.21
N LEU A 120 12.23 -1.97 15.77
CA LEU A 120 12.05 -1.51 14.39
C LEU A 120 13.24 -0.71 13.84
N ARG A 121 13.26 -0.56 12.52
CA ARG A 121 14.12 0.36 11.76
C ARG A 121 13.25 1.21 10.82
N TYR A 122 13.66 2.47 10.66
CA TYR A 122 13.04 3.40 9.70
C TYR A 122 13.65 3.26 8.31
N THR A 123 12.84 3.45 7.28
CA THR A 123 13.22 3.52 5.88
C THR A 123 12.46 4.69 5.22
N ASN A 124 12.78 5.01 3.95
CA ASN A 124 12.15 6.15 3.26
C ASN A 124 10.93 5.75 2.42
N SER A 125 10.65 4.48 2.29
CA SER A 125 9.50 3.97 1.53
C SER A 125 9.09 2.58 1.98
N GLY A 126 7.85 2.18 1.64
CA GLY A 126 7.40 0.81 1.82
C GLY A 126 8.23 -0.20 1.01
N THR A 127 8.70 0.20 -0.18
CA THR A 127 9.60 -0.64 -1.01
C THR A 127 10.91 -0.93 -0.30
N GLU A 128 11.55 0.08 0.32
CA GLU A 128 12.74 -0.13 1.12
C GLU A 128 12.46 -1.00 2.35
N ALA A 129 11.32 -0.81 3.01
CA ALA A 129 10.93 -1.61 4.17
C ALA A 129 10.79 -3.10 3.81
N THR A 130 10.08 -3.42 2.73
CA THR A 130 9.92 -4.81 2.27
C THR A 130 11.22 -5.43 1.80
N LEU A 131 12.04 -4.70 1.04
CA LEU A 131 13.38 -5.14 0.61
C LEU A 131 14.27 -5.43 1.83
N PHE A 132 14.27 -4.56 2.82
CA PHE A 132 15.09 -4.73 4.02
C PHE A 132 14.56 -5.87 4.90
N SER A 133 13.24 -6.10 4.97
CA SER A 133 12.66 -7.25 5.67
C SER A 133 13.10 -8.59 5.08
N LEU A 134 13.18 -8.70 3.75
CA LEU A 134 13.72 -9.89 3.08
C LEU A 134 15.21 -10.09 3.40
N ARG A 135 16.02 -9.00 3.38
CA ARG A 135 17.43 -9.09 3.77
C ARG A 135 17.60 -9.52 5.23
N MET A 136 16.73 -9.07 6.15
CA MET A 136 16.70 -9.55 7.54
C MET A 136 16.38 -11.04 7.60
N ALA A 137 15.39 -11.49 6.81
CA ALA A 137 15.04 -12.91 6.75
C ALA A 137 16.21 -13.78 6.26
N TYR A 138 16.91 -13.34 5.21
CA TYR A 138 18.11 -14.03 4.71
C TYR A 138 19.23 -14.08 5.76
N ALA A 139 19.52 -12.94 6.39
CA ALA A 139 20.58 -12.86 7.42
C ALA A 139 20.26 -13.68 8.68
N TYR A 140 18.98 -13.86 9.00
CA TYR A 140 18.55 -14.62 10.16
C TYR A 140 18.53 -16.13 9.88
N THR A 141 18.00 -16.55 8.71
CA THR A 141 17.79 -17.98 8.40
C THR A 141 18.96 -18.62 7.68
N GLY A 142 19.81 -17.85 7.00
CA GLY A 142 20.83 -18.35 6.08
C GLY A 142 20.28 -18.92 4.77
N LYS A 143 18.96 -18.79 4.52
CA LYS A 143 18.26 -19.24 3.32
C LYS A 143 17.97 -18.06 2.41
N TYR A 144 17.70 -18.28 1.11
CA TYR A 144 17.62 -17.19 0.12
C TYR A 144 16.38 -17.22 -0.78
N LYS A 145 15.56 -18.28 -0.73
CA LYS A 145 14.26 -18.31 -1.44
C LYS A 145 13.16 -17.67 -0.61
N ILE A 146 12.19 -17.10 -1.28
CA ILE A 146 10.99 -16.52 -0.66
C ILE A 146 9.72 -17.10 -1.27
N GLY A 147 8.68 -17.22 -0.44
CA GLY A 147 7.31 -17.43 -0.88
C GLY A 147 6.62 -16.07 -1.02
N LYS A 148 5.89 -15.88 -2.13
CA LYS A 148 5.09 -14.69 -2.41
C LYS A 148 3.73 -15.12 -2.95
N LEU A 149 2.63 -14.53 -2.46
CA LEU A 149 1.29 -14.86 -2.94
C LEU A 149 1.03 -14.26 -4.34
N GLU A 150 0.29 -14.98 -5.18
CA GLU A 150 -0.12 -14.52 -6.51
C GLU A 150 -0.96 -13.23 -6.40
N GLY A 151 -0.67 -12.23 -7.22
CA GLY A 151 -1.37 -10.95 -7.22
C GLY A 151 -0.85 -9.91 -6.21
N HIS A 152 0.03 -10.30 -5.28
CA HIS A 152 0.53 -9.39 -4.24
C HIS A 152 1.64 -8.48 -4.75
N TYR A 153 1.64 -7.22 -4.28
CA TYR A 153 2.65 -6.21 -4.64
C TYR A 153 3.42 -5.74 -3.40
N HIS A 154 4.74 -5.85 -3.47
CA HIS A 154 5.63 -5.52 -2.34
C HIS A 154 6.71 -4.50 -2.67
N GLY A 155 6.56 -3.73 -3.75
CA GLY A 155 7.53 -2.75 -4.20
C GLY A 155 8.15 -3.08 -5.55
N GLY A 156 8.99 -2.17 -6.06
CA GLY A 156 9.53 -2.22 -7.42
C GLY A 156 10.94 -2.79 -7.50
N TYR A 157 11.21 -3.96 -6.90
CA TYR A 157 12.52 -4.60 -6.96
C TYR A 157 12.42 -6.08 -7.35
N ASN A 158 13.54 -6.64 -7.80
CA ASN A 158 13.60 -7.88 -8.58
C ASN A 158 12.93 -9.09 -7.92
N GLN A 159 13.13 -9.31 -6.62
CA GLN A 159 12.61 -10.48 -5.90
C GLN A 159 11.08 -10.54 -5.83
N VAL A 160 10.39 -9.40 -5.93
CA VAL A 160 8.95 -9.33 -5.71
C VAL A 160 8.13 -8.88 -6.92
N LEU A 161 8.77 -8.42 -8.00
CA LEU A 161 8.08 -8.05 -9.25
C LEU A 161 7.78 -9.27 -10.13
N LEU A 162 7.24 -10.29 -9.51
CA LEU A 162 6.79 -11.53 -10.16
C LEU A 162 5.32 -11.76 -9.83
N SER A 163 4.49 -12.10 -10.83
CA SER A 163 3.07 -12.45 -10.67
C SER A 163 2.30 -11.43 -9.81
N VAL A 164 2.37 -10.14 -10.18
CA VAL A 164 1.67 -9.03 -9.50
C VAL A 164 0.31 -8.77 -10.16
N ASN A 165 0.29 -8.66 -11.50
CA ASN A 165 -0.92 -8.38 -12.29
C ASN A 165 -1.28 -9.54 -13.22
N SER A 166 -0.36 -10.47 -13.42
CA SER A 166 -0.49 -11.60 -14.32
C SER A 166 -0.58 -12.92 -13.55
N ALA A 167 -1.36 -13.86 -14.09
CA ALA A 167 -1.51 -15.20 -13.57
C ALA A 167 -1.10 -16.22 -14.62
N LYS A 168 -0.39 -17.29 -14.19
CA LYS A 168 0.04 -18.40 -15.05
C LYS A 168 0.11 -19.70 -14.25
N GLY A 169 0.01 -20.81 -14.95
CA GLY A 169 0.02 -22.16 -14.34
C GLY A 169 -1.31 -22.53 -13.71
N ASP A 170 -1.33 -23.64 -13.01
CA ASP A 170 -2.49 -24.09 -12.25
C ASP A 170 -2.82 -23.13 -11.11
N VAL A 171 -4.10 -22.93 -10.80
CA VAL A 171 -4.54 -22.00 -9.73
C VAL A 171 -4.02 -22.41 -8.35
N ARG A 172 -3.82 -23.71 -8.12
CA ARG A 172 -3.24 -24.27 -6.88
C ARG A 172 -1.72 -24.34 -6.91
N ARG A 173 -1.08 -24.15 -8.10
CA ARG A 173 0.38 -24.11 -8.27
C ARG A 173 0.76 -23.02 -9.27
N PRO A 174 0.66 -21.74 -8.88
CA PRO A 174 0.97 -20.63 -9.77
C PRO A 174 2.44 -20.60 -10.17
N GLU A 175 2.71 -20.14 -11.40
CA GLU A 175 4.06 -19.99 -11.92
C GLU A 175 4.53 -18.51 -11.83
N PRO A 176 5.84 -18.26 -11.58
CA PRO A 176 6.37 -16.91 -11.55
C PRO A 176 6.41 -16.26 -12.94
N ILE A 177 5.76 -15.11 -13.09
CA ILE A 177 5.77 -14.27 -14.30
C ILE A 177 6.47 -12.96 -14.00
N PRO A 178 7.55 -12.57 -14.72
CA PRO A 178 8.14 -11.25 -14.60
C PRO A 178 7.16 -10.14 -15.00
N GLU A 179 7.04 -9.12 -14.15
CA GLU A 179 6.13 -7.98 -14.37
C GLU A 179 6.86 -6.70 -14.80
N SER A 180 8.15 -6.80 -15.13
CA SER A 180 8.97 -5.69 -15.60
C SER A 180 10.10 -6.15 -16.51
N LEU A 181 10.54 -5.24 -17.37
CA LEU A 181 11.85 -5.37 -18.02
C LEU A 181 12.97 -5.20 -16.97
N GLY A 182 14.13 -5.78 -17.22
CA GLY A 182 15.32 -5.66 -16.37
C GLY A 182 15.35 -6.59 -15.16
N LEU A 183 14.46 -7.56 -15.07
CA LEU A 183 14.54 -8.61 -14.05
C LEU A 183 15.50 -9.71 -14.48
N GLU A 184 16.41 -10.11 -13.57
CA GLU A 184 17.33 -11.21 -13.84
C GLU A 184 16.58 -12.55 -13.93
N PRO A 185 16.94 -13.42 -14.89
CA PRO A 185 16.23 -14.69 -15.09
C PRO A 185 16.17 -15.59 -13.85
N PHE A 186 17.22 -15.61 -13.01
CA PHE A 186 17.29 -16.45 -11.82
C PHE A 186 16.29 -16.05 -10.71
N GLN A 187 15.67 -14.86 -10.78
CA GLN A 187 14.66 -14.47 -9.81
C GLN A 187 13.44 -15.41 -9.81
N LYS A 188 13.11 -16.00 -10.97
CA LYS A 188 12.04 -17.01 -11.07
C LYS A 188 12.34 -18.29 -10.28
N GLU A 189 13.60 -18.59 -10.03
CA GLU A 189 14.04 -19.77 -9.28
C GLU A 189 14.06 -19.50 -7.76
N ASN A 190 14.21 -18.23 -7.39
CA ASN A 190 14.34 -17.79 -6.00
C ASN A 190 13.02 -17.27 -5.38
N THR A 191 11.99 -17.04 -6.20
CA THR A 191 10.67 -16.58 -5.73
C THR A 191 9.60 -17.60 -6.09
N ILE A 192 9.11 -18.29 -5.09
CA ILE A 192 8.02 -19.30 -5.21
C ILE A 192 6.69 -18.56 -5.11
N ILE A 193 5.83 -18.75 -6.11
CA ILE A 193 4.49 -18.16 -6.09
C ILE A 193 3.54 -19.11 -5.38
N LEU A 194 2.80 -18.58 -4.40
CA LEU A 194 1.86 -19.31 -3.56
C LEU A 194 0.42 -18.93 -3.90
N PRO A 195 -0.54 -19.87 -3.87
CA PRO A 195 -1.95 -19.55 -4.07
C PRO A 195 -2.53 -18.86 -2.83
N PHE A 196 -3.23 -17.72 -3.04
CA PHE A 196 -3.89 -16.98 -1.98
C PHE A 196 -5.23 -17.62 -1.61
N ASN A 197 -5.54 -17.71 -0.32
CA ASN A 197 -6.76 -18.35 0.23
C ASN A 197 -6.95 -19.82 -0.17
N ASP A 198 -5.85 -20.54 -0.41
CA ASP A 198 -5.84 -21.99 -0.57
C ASP A 198 -4.77 -22.58 0.35
N LEU A 199 -5.16 -22.86 1.60
CA LEU A 199 -4.24 -23.29 2.65
C LEU A 199 -3.60 -24.63 2.34
N GLU A 200 -4.36 -25.60 1.80
CA GLU A 200 -3.85 -26.93 1.47
C GLU A 200 -2.72 -26.86 0.44
N ALA A 201 -3.00 -26.18 -0.69
CA ALA A 201 -2.01 -26.04 -1.76
C ALA A 201 -0.79 -25.23 -1.32
N THR A 202 -1.00 -24.14 -0.56
CA THR A 202 0.09 -23.32 0.00
C THR A 202 0.95 -24.16 0.95
N THR A 203 0.34 -24.95 1.84
CA THR A 203 1.06 -25.84 2.77
C THR A 203 1.95 -26.84 2.02
N ALA A 204 1.39 -27.51 1.00
CA ALA A 204 2.15 -28.50 0.22
C ALA A 204 3.39 -27.87 -0.46
N ILE A 205 3.25 -26.67 -1.02
CA ILE A 205 4.37 -25.94 -1.65
C ILE A 205 5.41 -25.51 -0.58
N LEU A 206 4.98 -25.05 0.58
CA LEU A 206 5.89 -24.66 1.66
C LEU A 206 6.68 -25.85 2.21
N GLU A 207 6.05 -27.03 2.35
CA GLU A 207 6.71 -28.26 2.77
C GLU A 207 7.74 -28.75 1.74
N GLU A 208 7.43 -28.63 0.44
CA GLU A 208 8.37 -28.96 -0.65
C GLU A 208 9.64 -28.11 -0.61
N HIS A 209 9.51 -26.84 -0.23
CA HIS A 209 10.62 -25.86 -0.26
C HIS A 209 11.18 -25.47 1.12
N GLN A 210 10.80 -26.17 2.20
CA GLN A 210 11.11 -25.77 3.58
C GLN A 210 12.60 -25.58 3.88
N ASP A 211 13.46 -26.37 3.24
CA ASP A 211 14.90 -26.33 3.51
C ASP A 211 15.63 -25.13 2.87
N GLU A 212 15.00 -24.50 1.88
CA GLU A 212 15.61 -23.39 1.13
C GLU A 212 14.86 -22.04 1.29
N MET A 213 13.63 -22.06 1.85
CA MET A 213 12.77 -20.88 1.98
C MET A 213 13.07 -20.12 3.28
N ALA A 214 13.46 -18.86 3.13
CA ALA A 214 13.73 -17.94 4.24
C ALA A 214 12.42 -17.38 4.83
N ALA A 215 11.51 -16.95 3.99
CA ALA A 215 10.29 -16.28 4.42
C ALA A 215 9.15 -16.40 3.40
N VAL A 216 7.93 -16.24 3.91
CA VAL A 216 6.75 -15.88 3.10
C VAL A 216 6.47 -14.40 3.35
N ILE A 217 6.35 -13.61 2.27
CA ILE A 217 5.89 -12.23 2.31
C ILE A 217 4.47 -12.13 1.74
N MET A 218 3.57 -11.44 2.45
CA MET A 218 2.19 -11.27 2.00
C MET A 218 1.59 -9.93 2.39
N GLU A 219 0.67 -9.44 1.57
CA GLU A 219 -0.32 -8.44 1.98
C GLU A 219 -1.48 -9.19 2.66
N PRO A 220 -1.81 -8.98 3.95
CA PRO A 220 -2.93 -9.68 4.59
C PRO A 220 -4.29 -9.39 3.94
N VAL A 221 -4.38 -8.27 3.22
CA VAL A 221 -5.49 -7.93 2.33
C VAL A 221 -4.90 -7.65 0.96
N LEU A 222 -5.08 -8.56 0.04
CA LEU A 222 -4.55 -8.48 -1.33
C LEU A 222 -4.97 -7.17 -1.98
N THR A 223 -4.02 -6.43 -2.53
CA THR A 223 -4.16 -5.09 -3.12
C THR A 223 -4.83 -4.05 -2.20
N GLY A 224 -5.00 -4.36 -0.91
CA GLY A 224 -5.65 -3.52 0.11
C GLY A 224 -7.18 -3.61 0.14
N TYR A 225 -7.81 -4.52 -0.63
CA TYR A 225 -9.26 -4.68 -0.62
C TYR A 225 -9.77 -6.13 -0.66
N CYS A 226 -9.02 -7.11 -1.15
CA CYS A 226 -9.45 -8.52 -1.11
C CYS A 226 -8.83 -9.19 0.14
N PRO A 227 -9.63 -9.43 1.21
CA PRO A 227 -9.11 -9.95 2.46
C PRO A 227 -8.76 -11.43 2.38
N ALA A 228 -7.74 -11.83 3.13
CA ALA A 228 -7.52 -13.23 3.43
C ALA A 228 -8.69 -13.78 4.26
N THR A 229 -8.97 -15.08 4.16
CA THR A 229 -9.87 -15.74 5.11
C THR A 229 -9.17 -15.93 6.45
N GLN A 230 -9.92 -15.95 7.56
CA GLN A 230 -9.33 -16.21 8.89
C GLN A 230 -8.65 -17.59 8.92
N GLU A 231 -9.28 -18.61 8.33
CA GLU A 231 -8.73 -19.98 8.23
C GLU A 231 -7.37 -19.97 7.52
N PHE A 232 -7.24 -19.26 6.40
CA PHE A 232 -5.97 -19.14 5.68
C PHE A 232 -4.90 -18.46 6.53
N MET A 233 -5.26 -17.39 7.24
CA MET A 233 -4.32 -16.64 8.10
C MET A 233 -3.82 -17.48 9.27
N ASP A 234 -4.72 -18.15 9.98
CA ASP A 234 -4.38 -19.02 11.11
C ASP A 234 -3.50 -20.19 10.65
N GLY A 235 -3.91 -20.88 9.58
CA GLY A 235 -3.17 -22.01 9.04
C GLY A 235 -1.81 -21.62 8.47
N LEU A 236 -1.71 -20.49 7.73
CA LEU A 236 -0.43 -20.01 7.21
C LEU A 236 0.54 -19.67 8.35
N ARG A 237 0.06 -19.01 9.44
CA ARG A 237 0.90 -18.74 10.62
C ARG A 237 1.37 -20.04 11.27
N GLU A 238 0.51 -21.02 11.44
CA GLU A 238 0.87 -22.31 12.03
C GLU A 238 1.91 -23.05 11.19
N VAL A 239 1.67 -23.18 9.88
CA VAL A 239 2.57 -23.86 8.96
C VAL A 239 3.93 -23.20 8.89
N THR A 240 3.99 -21.89 8.71
CA THR A 240 5.26 -21.15 8.64
C THR A 240 6.06 -21.30 9.93
N LYS A 241 5.40 -21.27 11.10
CA LYS A 241 6.05 -21.50 12.39
C LYS A 241 6.59 -22.94 12.53
N ARG A 242 5.80 -23.94 12.12
CA ARG A 242 6.18 -25.36 12.16
C ARG A 242 7.41 -25.64 11.28
N LEU A 243 7.47 -25.03 10.10
CA LEU A 243 8.54 -25.24 9.12
C LEU A 243 9.78 -24.32 9.34
N GLY A 244 9.74 -23.42 10.34
CA GLY A 244 10.82 -22.46 10.58
C GLY A 244 10.98 -21.43 9.47
N ILE A 245 9.92 -21.17 8.69
CA ILE A 245 9.85 -20.13 7.65
C ILE A 245 9.33 -18.85 8.30
N LEU A 246 9.98 -17.71 8.08
CA LEU A 246 9.51 -16.44 8.63
C LEU A 246 8.25 -15.97 7.90
N LEU A 247 7.29 -15.43 8.64
CA LEU A 247 6.11 -14.78 8.07
C LEU A 247 6.30 -13.26 8.11
N ILE A 248 6.28 -12.60 6.95
CA ILE A 248 6.40 -11.16 6.78
C ILE A 248 5.05 -10.59 6.34
N PHE A 249 4.46 -9.71 7.15
CA PHE A 249 3.29 -8.95 6.75
C PHE A 249 3.71 -7.64 6.11
N ASP A 250 3.38 -7.49 4.85
CA ASP A 250 3.40 -6.19 4.17
C ASP A 250 2.12 -5.43 4.50
N GLU A 251 2.20 -4.61 5.53
CA GLU A 251 1.14 -3.72 5.98
C GLU A 251 1.30 -2.28 5.47
N VAL A 252 2.09 -2.08 4.43
CA VAL A 252 2.28 -0.76 3.80
C VAL A 252 0.94 -0.18 3.30
N LYS A 253 -0.01 -1.03 2.86
CA LYS A 253 -1.37 -0.61 2.48
C LYS A 253 -2.38 -0.75 3.61
N THR A 254 -2.28 -1.81 4.39
CA THR A 254 -3.29 -2.22 5.40
C THR A 254 -3.08 -1.57 6.75
N GLY A 255 -1.84 -1.19 7.07
CA GLY A 255 -1.51 -0.50 8.31
C GLY A 255 -2.31 0.79 8.49
N PHE A 256 -2.97 0.93 9.63
CA PHE A 256 -3.88 2.04 9.97
C PHE A 256 -5.10 2.19 9.03
N ARG A 257 -5.33 1.24 8.11
CA ARG A 257 -6.47 1.24 7.20
C ARG A 257 -7.49 0.15 7.50
N VAL A 258 -7.02 -1.03 7.91
CA VAL A 258 -7.86 -2.18 8.26
C VAL A 258 -8.32 -2.07 9.72
N SER A 259 -7.41 -1.77 10.61
CA SER A 259 -7.61 -1.36 12.00
C SER A 259 -6.48 -0.44 12.45
N LEU A 260 -6.53 0.14 13.63
CA LEU A 260 -5.41 0.92 14.19
C LEU A 260 -4.14 0.08 14.34
N GLY A 261 -4.27 -1.20 14.66
CA GLY A 261 -3.19 -2.19 14.70
C GLY A 261 -2.96 -2.91 13.37
N GLY A 262 -3.45 -2.36 12.26
CA GLY A 262 -3.33 -2.96 10.93
C GLY A 262 -4.13 -4.25 10.76
N ALA A 263 -3.81 -5.00 9.73
CA ALA A 263 -4.44 -6.29 9.47
C ALA A 263 -4.04 -7.34 10.52
N GLN A 264 -2.83 -7.29 11.07
CA GLN A 264 -2.44 -8.20 12.16
C GLN A 264 -3.33 -8.05 13.41
N GLY A 265 -3.78 -6.81 13.72
CA GLY A 265 -4.75 -6.56 14.78
C GLY A 265 -6.13 -7.10 14.45
N TYR A 266 -6.56 -6.97 13.19
CA TYR A 266 -7.84 -7.46 12.70
C TYR A 266 -7.93 -9.00 12.71
N TYR A 267 -6.89 -9.70 12.23
CA TYR A 267 -6.83 -11.17 12.18
C TYR A 267 -6.32 -11.81 13.47
N HIS A 268 -5.83 -11.03 14.43
CA HIS A 268 -5.18 -11.51 15.65
C HIS A 268 -3.95 -12.40 15.38
N ILE A 269 -3.22 -12.11 14.31
CA ILE A 269 -2.01 -12.84 13.91
C ILE A 269 -0.76 -12.02 14.23
N LYS A 270 0.26 -12.69 14.78
CA LYS A 270 1.58 -12.08 14.99
C LYS A 270 2.57 -12.61 13.94
N PRO A 271 2.91 -11.82 12.91
CA PRO A 271 3.99 -12.16 12.00
C PRO A 271 5.35 -12.05 12.69
N ASP A 272 6.39 -12.58 12.05
CA ASP A 272 7.78 -12.43 12.52
C ASP A 272 8.34 -11.06 12.18
N LEU A 273 7.98 -10.51 11.00
CA LEU A 273 8.32 -9.15 10.57
C LEU A 273 7.08 -8.45 10.01
N THR A 274 7.04 -7.13 10.16
CA THR A 274 5.98 -6.25 9.65
C THR A 274 6.60 -5.06 8.92
N CYS A 275 6.10 -4.77 7.72
CA CYS A 275 6.47 -3.57 6.97
C CYS A 275 5.32 -2.56 7.02
N LEU A 276 5.60 -1.31 7.42
CA LEU A 276 4.65 -0.22 7.46
C LEU A 276 5.09 0.92 6.52
N GLY A 277 4.16 1.81 6.18
CA GLY A 277 4.41 2.98 5.33
C GLY A 277 3.15 3.82 5.14
N LYS A 278 3.05 4.53 4.04
CA LYS A 278 1.86 5.32 3.63
C LYS A 278 1.25 6.17 4.75
N VAL A 279 0.17 5.69 5.41
CA VAL A 279 -0.54 6.42 6.47
C VAL A 279 0.41 6.88 7.57
N LEU A 280 1.37 6.02 7.94
CA LEU A 280 2.37 6.32 8.98
C LEU A 280 3.20 7.58 8.66
N GLY A 281 3.43 7.87 7.38
CA GLY A 281 4.14 9.07 6.92
C GLY A 281 3.24 10.29 6.72
N ALA A 282 1.92 10.20 6.92
CA ALA A 282 0.97 11.30 6.73
C ALA A 282 1.04 11.96 5.32
N GLY A 283 1.38 11.18 4.29
CA GLY A 283 1.61 11.66 2.92
C GLY A 283 3.06 12.01 2.60
N LEU A 284 3.97 11.96 3.56
CA LEU A 284 5.41 12.14 3.38
C LEU A 284 6.11 10.78 3.19
N PRO A 285 7.30 10.73 2.55
CA PRO A 285 8.05 9.51 2.32
C PRO A 285 8.48 8.84 3.62
N MET A 286 7.99 7.64 3.90
CA MET A 286 8.35 6.86 5.09
C MET A 286 8.06 5.38 4.90
N GLY A 287 8.90 4.55 5.50
CA GLY A 287 8.67 3.14 5.74
C GLY A 287 9.24 2.72 7.09
N VAL A 288 8.77 1.59 7.57
CA VAL A 288 9.27 0.93 8.79
C VAL A 288 9.32 -0.56 8.53
N VAL A 289 10.38 -1.20 8.96
CA VAL A 289 10.43 -2.64 9.18
C VAL A 289 10.57 -2.89 10.68
N GLY A 290 9.66 -3.64 11.24
CA GLY A 290 9.66 -4.01 12.65
C GLY A 290 9.33 -5.50 12.83
N GLY A 291 9.50 -6.02 14.03
CA GLY A 291 9.19 -7.41 14.34
C GLY A 291 9.97 -7.92 15.54
N ARG A 292 10.22 -9.22 15.54
CA ARG A 292 10.93 -9.93 16.61
C ARG A 292 12.32 -9.33 16.86
N LYS A 293 12.64 -9.17 18.13
CA LYS A 293 13.92 -8.61 18.59
C LYS A 293 15.14 -9.39 18.09
N ASP A 294 15.08 -10.72 18.12
CA ASP A 294 16.20 -11.57 17.70
C ASP A 294 16.54 -11.42 16.21
N ILE A 295 15.54 -11.11 15.37
CA ILE A 295 15.73 -10.82 13.95
C ILE A 295 16.29 -9.40 13.77
N LEU A 296 15.68 -8.40 14.40
CA LEU A 296 16.07 -6.99 14.26
C LEU A 296 17.49 -6.72 14.78
N MET A 297 17.94 -7.46 15.80
CA MET A 297 19.28 -7.36 16.36
C MET A 297 20.39 -7.77 15.37
N LYS A 298 20.08 -8.48 14.27
CA LYS A 298 21.04 -8.71 13.17
C LYS A 298 21.50 -7.41 12.50
N ALA A 299 20.71 -6.33 12.61
CA ALA A 299 21.06 -5.00 12.11
C ALA A 299 21.58 -4.05 13.19
N ALA A 300 21.83 -4.53 14.41
CA ALA A 300 22.41 -3.70 15.47
C ALA A 300 23.90 -3.42 15.18
N PRO A 301 24.37 -2.16 15.27
CA PRO A 301 25.79 -1.88 15.16
C PRO A 301 26.55 -2.55 16.33
N LEU A 302 27.66 -3.18 16.00
CA LEU A 302 28.56 -3.75 16.98
C LEU A 302 29.63 -2.74 17.37
N SER A 303 30.21 -2.88 18.56
CA SER A 303 31.36 -2.07 18.97
C SER A 303 32.51 -2.22 17.97
N GLY A 304 33.04 -1.10 17.46
CA GLY A 304 34.07 -1.09 16.41
C GLY A 304 33.53 -1.34 14.98
N SER A 305 32.21 -1.35 14.78
CA SER A 305 31.58 -1.52 13.45
C SER A 305 31.22 -0.21 12.73
N ASP A 306 31.76 0.93 13.19
CA ASP A 306 31.56 2.19 12.46
C ASP A 306 32.20 2.07 11.08
N VAL A 307 31.34 2.05 10.05
CA VAL A 307 31.76 1.87 8.65
C VAL A 307 32.47 3.09 8.06
N PHE A 308 32.35 4.24 8.73
CA PHE A 308 32.99 5.51 8.35
C PHE A 308 34.23 5.84 9.17
N ASP A 309 34.55 5.04 10.21
CA ASP A 309 35.77 5.23 10.99
C ASP A 309 37.00 4.70 10.21
N ALA A 310 37.68 5.61 9.53
CA ALA A 310 38.87 5.32 8.77
C ALA A 310 40.06 4.91 9.64
N SER A 311 40.02 5.18 10.97
CA SER A 311 41.07 4.81 11.93
C SER A 311 40.97 3.35 12.40
N ASN A 312 39.83 2.70 12.18
CA ASN A 312 39.56 1.34 12.65
C ASN A 312 40.22 0.29 11.74
N SER A 313 41.44 -0.11 12.08
CA SER A 313 42.17 -1.17 11.38
C SER A 313 41.61 -2.59 11.61
N LYS A 314 40.75 -2.77 12.63
CA LYS A 314 40.03 -4.01 12.94
C LYS A 314 38.55 -3.89 12.56
N ARG A 315 38.26 -3.61 11.31
CA ARG A 315 36.86 -3.71 10.84
C ARG A 315 36.35 -5.10 11.18
N SER A 316 35.36 -5.17 12.09
CA SER A 316 34.49 -6.34 12.15
C SER A 316 34.05 -6.60 10.71
N SER A 317 34.15 -7.83 10.24
CA SER A 317 33.88 -8.09 8.84
C SER A 317 32.47 -7.58 8.52
N ALA A 318 32.29 -7.02 7.33
CA ALA A 318 30.96 -6.60 6.86
C ALA A 318 29.93 -7.77 6.86
N ALA A 319 30.42 -9.00 7.09
CA ALA A 319 29.64 -10.21 7.22
C ALA A 319 28.96 -10.38 8.60
N ASP A 320 29.40 -9.66 9.63
CA ASP A 320 28.89 -9.87 11.00
C ASP A 320 27.65 -9.02 11.34
N VAL A 321 27.35 -7.99 10.53
CA VAL A 321 26.23 -7.05 10.74
C VAL A 321 25.46 -6.85 9.45
N LEU A 322 24.14 -6.93 9.53
CA LEU A 322 23.29 -6.54 8.42
C LEU A 322 23.32 -5.01 8.27
N PHE A 323 24.05 -4.53 7.26
CA PHE A 323 24.18 -3.09 6.99
C PHE A 323 22.84 -2.45 6.61
N HIS A 324 22.50 -1.38 7.31
CA HIS A 324 21.33 -0.54 7.04
C HIS A 324 21.72 0.93 7.11
N SER A 325 21.42 1.69 6.08
CA SER A 325 21.69 3.14 6.00
C SER A 325 20.60 3.84 5.19
N GLY A 326 20.42 5.12 5.45
CA GLY A 326 19.50 6.00 4.75
C GLY A 326 19.53 7.39 5.39
N THR A 327 19.97 8.39 4.63
CA THR A 327 20.13 9.79 5.10
C THR A 327 18.87 10.34 5.74
N TYR A 328 17.70 9.96 5.23
CA TYR A 328 16.41 10.49 5.66
C TYR A 328 15.64 9.56 6.60
N ASN A 329 16.24 8.44 7.02
CA ASN A 329 15.60 7.51 7.96
C ASN A 329 15.35 8.21 9.29
N GLY A 330 14.10 8.12 9.79
CA GLY A 330 13.72 8.79 11.03
C GLY A 330 13.61 10.32 10.91
N HIS A 331 13.28 10.85 9.74
CA HIS A 331 13.17 12.30 9.48
C HIS A 331 12.23 13.00 10.48
N PRO A 332 12.68 14.01 11.24
CA PRO A 332 11.90 14.63 12.34
C PRO A 332 10.54 15.15 11.92
N LEU A 333 10.46 15.83 10.76
CA LEU A 333 9.21 16.37 10.24
C LEU A 333 8.20 15.27 9.91
N ILE A 334 8.69 14.15 9.34
CA ILE A 334 7.84 13.01 8.97
C ILE A 334 7.33 12.30 10.23
N LEU A 335 8.20 12.07 11.22
CA LEU A 335 7.81 11.45 12.49
C LEU A 335 6.78 12.33 13.24
N THR A 336 6.96 13.64 13.22
CA THR A 336 6.01 14.59 13.81
C THR A 336 4.64 14.51 13.12
N ALA A 337 4.61 14.52 11.79
CA ALA A 337 3.37 14.38 11.01
C ALA A 337 2.68 13.04 11.27
N GLY A 338 3.45 11.94 11.31
CA GLY A 338 2.95 10.59 11.60
C GLY A 338 2.36 10.48 13.00
N LEU A 339 3.04 10.97 14.03
CA LEU A 339 2.53 10.99 15.40
C LEU A 339 1.23 11.78 15.53
N ALA A 340 1.15 12.95 14.89
CA ALA A 340 -0.08 13.76 14.87
C ALA A 340 -1.22 12.99 14.16
N THR A 341 -0.92 12.33 13.03
CA THR A 341 -1.90 11.52 12.30
C THR A 341 -2.42 10.37 13.16
N ILE A 342 -1.56 9.62 13.84
CA ILE A 342 -1.97 8.52 14.73
C ILE A 342 -2.88 9.06 15.85
N GLY A 343 -2.50 10.19 16.50
CA GLY A 343 -3.30 10.78 17.57
C GLY A 343 -4.71 11.22 17.15
N VAL A 344 -4.89 11.60 15.88
CA VAL A 344 -6.23 11.87 15.31
C VAL A 344 -6.96 10.56 15.01
N LEU A 345 -6.27 9.56 14.45
CA LEU A 345 -6.86 8.27 14.11
C LEU A 345 -7.39 7.51 15.33
N GLU A 346 -6.71 7.57 16.46
CA GLU A 346 -7.19 6.97 17.73
C GLU A 346 -8.60 7.46 18.13
N LYS A 347 -9.02 8.63 17.64
CA LYS A 347 -10.33 9.23 17.93
C LYS A 347 -11.34 9.10 16.79
N LYS A 348 -10.86 8.90 15.56
CA LYS A 348 -11.70 8.99 14.35
C LYS A 348 -11.76 7.71 13.51
N PHE A 349 -11.01 6.69 13.86
CA PHE A 349 -10.93 5.49 13.02
C PHE A 349 -12.30 4.84 12.80
N ASP A 350 -13.07 4.63 13.86
CA ASP A 350 -14.40 4.01 13.78
C ASP A 350 -15.39 4.86 12.96
N TYR A 351 -15.27 6.19 13.04
CA TYR A 351 -16.04 7.09 12.18
C TYR A 351 -15.73 6.88 10.72
N ILE A 352 -14.43 6.74 10.34
CA ILE A 352 -14.03 6.52 8.96
C ILE A 352 -14.54 5.17 8.44
N VAL A 353 -14.49 4.14 9.28
CA VAL A 353 -15.07 2.81 8.96
C VAL A 353 -16.57 2.94 8.71
N GLY A 354 -17.30 3.60 9.60
CA GLY A 354 -18.74 3.81 9.44
C GLY A 354 -19.11 4.56 8.15
N GLN A 355 -18.32 5.60 7.77
CA GLN A 355 -18.51 6.30 6.51
C GLN A 355 -18.17 5.39 5.30
N THR A 356 -17.20 4.50 5.44
CA THR A 356 -16.87 3.52 4.40
C THR A 356 -18.02 2.56 4.16
N ASP A 357 -18.62 2.04 5.23
CA ASP A 357 -19.77 1.11 5.15
C ASP A 357 -20.98 1.77 4.53
N LYS A 358 -21.30 3.02 4.95
CA LYS A 358 -22.38 3.81 4.33
C LYS A 358 -22.14 4.02 2.82
N LEU A 359 -20.91 4.38 2.44
CA LEU A 359 -20.56 4.58 1.02
C LEU A 359 -20.75 3.30 0.22
N ARG A 360 -20.25 2.17 0.72
CA ARG A 360 -20.38 0.86 0.07
C ARG A 360 -21.85 0.48 -0.14
N ALA A 361 -22.66 0.56 0.92
CA ALA A 361 -24.09 0.24 0.86
C ALA A 361 -24.84 1.12 -0.16
N GLY A 362 -24.62 2.43 -0.14
CA GLY A 362 -25.26 3.34 -1.08
C GLY A 362 -24.84 3.12 -2.54
N LEU A 363 -23.58 2.74 -2.78
CA LEU A 363 -23.13 2.39 -4.13
C LEU A 363 -23.76 1.08 -4.61
N GLU A 364 -23.81 0.05 -3.77
CA GLU A 364 -24.46 -1.23 -4.10
C GLU A 364 -25.94 -1.03 -4.45
N GLU A 365 -26.66 -0.15 -3.76
CA GLU A 365 -28.04 0.21 -4.07
C GLU A 365 -28.17 0.88 -5.45
N ILE A 366 -27.29 1.87 -5.76
CA ILE A 366 -27.30 2.57 -7.06
C ILE A 366 -27.06 1.62 -8.22
N PHE A 367 -26.13 0.66 -8.10
CA PHE A 367 -25.87 -0.32 -9.16
C PHE A 367 -27.01 -1.32 -9.30
N LYS A 368 -27.64 -1.72 -8.19
CA LYS A 368 -28.84 -2.57 -8.19
C LYS A 368 -30.03 -1.89 -8.92
N GLU A 369 -30.23 -0.59 -8.74
CA GLU A 369 -31.26 0.19 -9.47
C GLU A 369 -31.07 0.14 -11.00
N LYS A 370 -29.87 -0.23 -11.47
CA LYS A 370 -29.48 -0.29 -12.88
C LYS A 370 -29.32 -1.72 -13.43
N ASP A 371 -29.64 -2.73 -12.63
CA ASP A 371 -29.46 -4.14 -12.99
C ASP A 371 -28.01 -4.49 -13.42
N ILE A 372 -27.02 -3.76 -12.87
CA ILE A 372 -25.60 -4.04 -13.12
C ILE A 372 -25.06 -4.87 -11.96
N PRO A 373 -24.60 -6.13 -12.23
CA PRO A 373 -23.98 -6.95 -11.19
C PRO A 373 -22.74 -6.25 -10.64
N MET A 374 -22.77 -5.98 -9.33
CA MET A 374 -21.68 -5.29 -8.65
C MET A 374 -21.61 -5.72 -7.21
N GLN A 375 -20.40 -5.85 -6.72
CA GLN A 375 -20.09 -6.02 -5.31
C GLN A 375 -18.97 -5.07 -4.89
N THR A 376 -19.06 -4.57 -3.66
CA THR A 376 -17.95 -3.89 -3.02
C THR A 376 -17.14 -4.90 -2.20
N VAL A 377 -15.86 -5.02 -2.51
CA VAL A 377 -14.93 -5.90 -1.78
C VAL A 377 -13.95 -5.04 -0.99
N GLY A 378 -13.88 -5.24 0.33
CA GLY A 378 -13.01 -4.40 1.17
C GLY A 378 -13.12 -4.70 2.65
N VAL A 379 -12.21 -4.10 3.43
CA VAL A 379 -12.18 -4.15 4.89
C VAL A 379 -11.64 -2.84 5.47
N GLY A 380 -12.18 -2.40 6.60
CA GLY A 380 -11.80 -1.15 7.23
C GLY A 380 -12.17 0.06 6.38
N THR A 381 -11.19 0.86 5.98
CA THR A 381 -11.37 2.14 5.28
C THR A 381 -11.05 2.09 3.78
N VAL A 382 -10.89 0.88 3.22
CA VAL A 382 -10.52 0.64 1.81
C VAL A 382 -11.42 -0.42 1.21
N PHE A 383 -11.90 -0.18 0.00
CA PHE A 383 -12.66 -1.16 -0.77
C PHE A 383 -12.45 -0.94 -2.28
N ASN A 384 -12.85 -1.91 -3.09
CA ASN A 384 -12.95 -1.76 -4.53
C ASN A 384 -14.34 -2.13 -5.01
N ILE A 385 -14.72 -1.62 -6.16
CA ILE A 385 -15.97 -1.93 -6.86
C ILE A 385 -15.62 -2.94 -7.96
N LEU A 386 -16.23 -4.09 -7.93
CA LEU A 386 -16.04 -5.15 -8.92
C LEU A 386 -17.38 -5.48 -9.58
N LEU A 387 -17.42 -5.41 -10.92
CA LEU A 387 -18.61 -5.67 -11.71
C LEU A 387 -18.65 -7.14 -12.11
N THR A 388 -19.08 -7.98 -11.18
CA THR A 388 -19.16 -9.44 -11.36
C THR A 388 -20.06 -10.05 -10.30
N ASP A 389 -20.66 -11.20 -10.60
CA ASP A 389 -21.42 -12.06 -9.67
C ASP A 389 -20.53 -13.13 -9.01
N VAL A 390 -19.28 -13.26 -9.47
CA VAL A 390 -18.34 -14.24 -8.92
C VAL A 390 -17.90 -13.80 -7.53
N LYS A 391 -17.98 -14.69 -6.53
CA LYS A 391 -17.44 -14.41 -5.19
C LYS A 391 -15.93 -14.19 -5.28
N ILE A 392 -15.47 -13.08 -4.75
CA ILE A 392 -14.06 -12.67 -4.81
C ILE A 392 -13.33 -13.13 -3.55
N GLU A 393 -12.48 -14.12 -3.70
CA GLU A 393 -11.64 -14.67 -2.64
C GLU A 393 -10.16 -14.77 -3.05
N LYS A 394 -9.88 -14.84 -4.37
CA LYS A 394 -8.52 -15.04 -4.93
C LYS A 394 -8.21 -13.97 -5.96
N PHE A 395 -6.94 -13.83 -6.29
CA PHE A 395 -6.49 -12.87 -7.31
C PHE A 395 -7.19 -13.11 -8.67
N ARG A 396 -7.32 -14.37 -9.09
CA ARG A 396 -7.94 -14.69 -10.38
C ARG A 396 -9.45 -14.41 -10.44
N ASP A 397 -10.13 -14.42 -9.30
CA ASP A 397 -11.56 -14.05 -9.23
C ASP A 397 -11.74 -12.56 -9.56
N ILE A 398 -10.79 -11.69 -9.14
CA ILE A 398 -10.82 -10.27 -9.46
C ILE A 398 -10.82 -10.03 -10.98
N GLN A 399 -10.14 -10.90 -11.74
CA GLN A 399 -10.05 -10.80 -13.21
C GLN A 399 -11.38 -11.09 -13.91
N THR A 400 -12.40 -11.63 -13.22
CA THR A 400 -13.74 -11.84 -13.78
C THR A 400 -14.58 -10.56 -13.85
N SER A 401 -14.13 -9.46 -13.23
CA SER A 401 -14.83 -8.19 -13.23
C SER A 401 -14.83 -7.54 -14.62
N ASP A 402 -15.96 -6.96 -15.02
CA ASP A 402 -16.06 -6.12 -16.23
C ASP A 402 -15.34 -4.78 -16.01
N PHE A 403 -14.01 -4.81 -16.14
CA PHE A 403 -13.20 -3.61 -16.06
C PHE A 403 -13.41 -2.64 -17.22
N ALA A 404 -13.96 -3.07 -18.35
CA ALA A 404 -14.23 -2.19 -19.47
C ALA A 404 -15.40 -1.23 -19.13
N THR A 405 -16.49 -1.77 -18.61
CA THR A 405 -17.62 -0.96 -18.13
C THR A 405 -17.21 -0.13 -16.90
N ARG A 406 -16.47 -0.71 -15.95
CA ARG A 406 -15.96 0.02 -14.80
C ARG A 406 -15.12 1.23 -15.22
N LYS A 407 -14.23 1.06 -16.19
CA LYS A 407 -13.39 2.16 -16.72
C LYS A 407 -14.22 3.30 -17.29
N LYS A 408 -15.31 3.01 -18.04
CA LYS A 408 -16.23 4.02 -18.55
C LYS A 408 -16.89 4.82 -17.42
N ILE A 409 -17.41 4.13 -16.41
CA ILE A 409 -18.01 4.75 -15.23
C ILE A 409 -17.03 5.69 -14.54
N ASP A 410 -15.80 5.24 -14.33
CA ASP A 410 -14.77 6.03 -13.63
C ASP A 410 -14.42 7.34 -14.40
N TYR A 411 -14.35 7.33 -15.74
CA TYR A 411 -14.16 8.56 -16.51
C TYR A 411 -15.35 9.50 -16.43
N LEU A 412 -16.58 8.97 -16.48
CA LEU A 412 -17.78 9.78 -16.28
C LEU A 412 -17.79 10.41 -14.89
N LEU A 413 -17.37 9.68 -13.87
CA LEU A 413 -17.23 10.18 -12.51
C LEU A 413 -16.16 11.27 -12.36
N LEU A 414 -15.04 11.19 -13.07
CA LEU A 414 -14.06 12.28 -13.12
C LEU A 414 -14.72 13.58 -13.58
N MET A 415 -15.55 13.53 -14.64
CA MET A 415 -16.27 14.70 -15.14
C MET A 415 -17.41 15.16 -14.22
N GLU A 416 -17.90 14.32 -13.32
CA GLU A 416 -18.88 14.66 -12.28
C GLU A 416 -18.25 15.04 -10.93
N GLY A 417 -16.91 15.22 -10.87
CA GLY A 417 -16.21 15.71 -9.68
C GLY A 417 -15.84 14.63 -8.66
N ILE A 418 -15.69 13.39 -9.07
CA ILE A 418 -15.17 12.30 -8.23
C ILE A 418 -13.80 11.89 -8.77
N TYR A 419 -12.76 12.03 -7.94
CA TYR A 419 -11.42 11.62 -8.31
C TYR A 419 -11.08 10.22 -7.75
N ASN A 420 -10.97 9.30 -8.65
CA ASN A 420 -10.23 8.06 -8.46
C ASN A 420 -9.49 7.75 -9.76
N LYS A 421 -8.33 7.12 -9.69
CA LYS A 421 -7.70 6.60 -10.91
C LYS A 421 -8.61 5.49 -11.48
N PRO A 422 -8.94 5.49 -12.79
CA PRO A 422 -9.83 4.49 -13.37
C PRO A 422 -9.48 3.05 -12.96
N THR A 423 -10.48 2.28 -12.56
CA THR A 423 -10.43 0.91 -12.03
C THR A 423 -9.71 0.72 -10.68
N ASN A 424 -9.27 1.78 -10.04
CA ASN A 424 -8.57 1.69 -8.75
C ASN A 424 -9.58 1.55 -7.58
N ARG A 425 -9.02 1.11 -6.42
CA ARG A 425 -9.77 1.01 -5.16
C ARG A 425 -10.07 2.37 -4.57
N TYR A 426 -11.09 2.42 -3.73
CA TYR A 426 -11.48 3.59 -2.95
C TYR A 426 -10.81 3.59 -1.59
N SER A 427 -10.32 4.74 -1.16
CA SER A 427 -9.75 4.99 0.17
C SER A 427 -10.55 6.08 0.86
N VAL A 428 -11.34 5.73 1.85
CA VAL A 428 -12.14 6.70 2.62
C VAL A 428 -11.26 7.38 3.66
N SER A 429 -11.58 8.62 3.99
CA SER A 429 -10.81 9.47 4.90
C SER A 429 -11.69 10.16 5.94
N ALA A 430 -11.08 10.72 6.98
CA ALA A 430 -11.76 11.40 8.09
C ALA A 430 -12.60 12.63 7.69
N VAL A 431 -12.44 13.10 6.46
CA VAL A 431 -13.15 14.28 5.93
C VAL A 431 -14.25 13.92 4.92
N HIS A 432 -14.52 12.64 4.71
CA HIS A 432 -15.67 12.17 3.94
C HIS A 432 -16.89 12.07 4.87
N ASP A 433 -17.56 13.18 5.06
CA ASP A 433 -18.81 13.26 5.84
C ASP A 433 -20.06 12.91 5.00
N ASP A 434 -21.23 12.93 5.62
CA ASP A 434 -22.49 12.57 4.95
C ASP A 434 -22.77 13.48 3.73
N ASN A 435 -22.40 14.77 3.77
CA ASN A 435 -22.60 15.66 2.62
C ASN A 435 -21.70 15.25 1.42
N ILE A 436 -20.49 14.78 1.70
CA ILE A 436 -19.57 14.28 0.68
C ILE A 436 -20.07 12.95 0.11
N LEU A 437 -20.65 12.10 0.94
CA LEU A 437 -21.26 10.85 0.49
C LEU A 437 -22.48 11.14 -0.40
N ASP A 438 -23.37 12.05 -0.01
CA ASP A 438 -24.53 12.45 -0.80
C ASP A 438 -24.13 13.04 -2.16
N PHE A 439 -23.12 13.91 -2.18
CA PHE A 439 -22.52 14.40 -3.43
C PHE A 439 -22.02 13.24 -4.31
N THR A 440 -21.35 12.27 -3.70
CA THR A 440 -20.83 11.11 -4.42
C THR A 440 -21.95 10.25 -5.02
N PHE A 441 -23.01 9.98 -4.27
CA PHE A 441 -24.17 9.22 -4.76
C PHE A 441 -24.87 9.95 -5.92
N GLU A 442 -24.99 11.27 -5.84
CA GLU A 442 -25.54 12.06 -6.94
C GLU A 442 -24.68 12.01 -8.20
N ALA A 443 -23.34 12.12 -8.04
CA ALA A 443 -22.38 11.98 -9.14
C ALA A 443 -22.49 10.60 -9.82
N TYR A 444 -22.59 9.53 -9.03
CA TYR A 444 -22.81 8.17 -9.56
C TYR A 444 -24.11 8.07 -10.34
N ARG A 445 -25.24 8.57 -9.82
CA ARG A 445 -26.52 8.57 -10.53
C ARG A 445 -26.46 9.35 -11.84
N LYS A 446 -25.71 10.46 -11.90
CA LYS A 446 -25.50 11.23 -13.14
C LYS A 446 -24.64 10.47 -14.14
N ALA A 447 -23.52 9.92 -13.70
CA ALA A 447 -22.63 9.12 -14.54
C ALA A 447 -23.35 7.90 -15.15
N MET A 448 -24.12 7.18 -14.34
CA MET A 448 -24.90 6.00 -14.75
C MET A 448 -26.05 6.30 -15.74
N LYS A 449 -26.47 7.55 -15.89
CA LYS A 449 -27.44 7.95 -16.94
C LYS A 449 -26.81 8.07 -18.31
N LYS A 450 -25.49 8.26 -18.38
CA LYS A 450 -24.71 8.41 -19.62
C LYS A 450 -24.12 7.08 -20.13
N LEU A 451 -24.12 6.05 -19.27
CA LEU A 451 -23.60 4.73 -19.59
C LEU A 451 -24.49 4.02 -20.62
#